data_f8d3c75b0d23f66c203a10c0319f1cc9
#
_entry.id   f8d3c75b0d23f66c203a10c0319f1cc9
#
_cell.length_a   1.000
_cell.length_b   1.000
_cell.length_c   1.000
_cell.angle_alpha   90.00
_cell.angle_beta   90.00
_cell.angle_gamma   90.00
#
_symmetry.space_group_name_H-M   'P 1'
#
loop_
_entity.id
_entity.type
_entity.pdbx_description
1 polymer ?
#
loop_
_entity_poly.entity_id
_entity_poly.type
_entity_poly.pdbx_seq_one_letter_code
_entity_poly.pdbx_strand_id
1 'polypeptide(L)'
;MIAETTAYKLLSNDVQLNELFDTYRGGKFGGGFKQGIFTYDIPEKPTNMKKKELAPFLRINTIYDAPSNYADDSYIGTEQRIVINFWCQTAAQSEAIVKRIDAILTEAGFEWYTANETPRYKDNDIGLLMNVRKYRFFDWGN
;
A
#
# COMPACT_ATOMS: atom_id res chain seq x y z
N MET A 1 -5.23 -15.39 7.97
CA MET A 1 -4.25 -14.40 7.48
C MET A 1 -4.92 -13.04 7.42
N ILE A 2 -4.18 -11.99 7.70
CA ILE A 2 -4.66 -10.60 7.61
C ILE A 2 -3.97 -9.97 6.41
N ALA A 3 -4.75 -9.61 5.39
CA ALA A 3 -4.21 -9.17 4.09
C ALA A 3 -3.34 -7.92 4.19
N GLU A 4 -3.73 -6.91 4.97
CA GLU A 4 -2.93 -5.70 5.11
C GLU A 4 -1.61 -5.95 5.82
N THR A 5 -1.56 -6.89 6.78
CA THR A 5 -0.31 -7.27 7.44
C THR A 5 0.62 -8.00 6.47
N THR A 6 0.06 -8.90 5.66
CA THR A 6 0.84 -9.61 4.64
C THR A 6 1.40 -8.65 3.61
N ALA A 7 0.57 -7.74 3.10
CA ALA A 7 1.02 -6.71 2.16
C ALA A 7 2.13 -5.84 2.77
N TYR A 8 1.98 -5.44 4.02
CA TYR A 8 3.00 -4.66 4.73
C TYR A 8 4.35 -5.41 4.76
N LYS A 9 4.34 -6.68 5.13
CA LYS A 9 5.57 -7.48 5.18
C LYS A 9 6.24 -7.59 3.82
N LEU A 10 5.45 -7.84 2.78
CA LEU A 10 5.96 -7.95 1.41
C LEU A 10 6.57 -6.63 0.93
N LEU A 11 5.87 -5.52 1.12
CA LEU A 11 6.32 -4.22 0.63
C LEU A 11 7.49 -3.67 1.45
N SER A 12 7.44 -3.80 2.78
CA SER A 12 8.50 -3.27 3.64
C SER A 12 9.81 -4.04 3.52
N ASN A 13 9.75 -5.29 3.09
CA ASN A 13 10.94 -6.12 2.88
C ASN A 13 11.45 -6.15 1.44
N ASP A 14 10.76 -5.51 0.50
CA ASP A 14 11.18 -5.48 -0.89
C ASP A 14 12.32 -4.48 -1.10
N VAL A 15 13.46 -4.99 -1.55
CA VAL A 15 14.66 -4.17 -1.73
C VAL A 15 14.45 -3.10 -2.81
N GLN A 16 13.85 -3.47 -3.95
CA GLN A 16 13.66 -2.53 -5.06
C GLN A 16 12.70 -1.39 -4.72
N LEU A 17 11.59 -1.69 -4.04
CA LEU A 17 10.63 -0.67 -3.66
C LEU A 17 11.27 0.32 -2.68
N ASN A 18 12.03 -0.19 -1.71
CA ASN A 18 12.68 0.64 -0.71
C ASN A 18 13.80 1.49 -1.30
N GLU A 19 14.52 0.95 -2.28
CA GLU A 19 15.50 1.73 -3.03
C GLU A 19 14.85 2.87 -3.85
N LEU A 20 13.69 2.60 -4.46
CA LEU A 20 12.94 3.65 -5.15
C LEU A 20 12.54 4.77 -4.18
N PHE A 21 12.00 4.39 -3.02
CA PHE A 21 11.59 5.37 -2.01
C PHE A 21 12.77 6.20 -1.51
N ASP A 22 13.88 5.54 -1.18
CA ASP A 22 15.07 6.23 -0.71
C ASP A 22 15.66 7.16 -1.77
N THR A 23 15.69 6.70 -3.03
CA THR A 23 16.19 7.50 -4.15
C THR A 23 15.33 8.75 -4.37
N TYR A 24 14.01 8.58 -4.40
CA TYR A 24 13.09 9.70 -4.62
C TYR A 24 13.08 10.70 -3.45
N ARG A 25 13.32 10.21 -2.25
CA ARG A 25 13.40 11.05 -1.05
C ARG A 25 14.75 11.76 -0.92
N GLY A 26 15.77 11.18 -1.50
CA GLY A 26 17.14 11.65 -1.33
C GLY A 26 17.80 11.14 -0.06
N GLY A 27 17.26 10.09 0.55
CA GLY A 27 17.80 9.50 1.76
C GLY A 27 16.81 8.56 2.43
N LYS A 28 17.20 8.01 3.57
CA LYS A 28 16.37 7.09 4.32
C LYS A 28 15.28 7.82 5.11
N PHE A 29 14.17 7.11 5.37
CA PHE A 29 13.07 7.67 6.13
C PHE A 29 13.49 7.94 7.59
N GLY A 30 13.10 9.10 8.12
CA GLY A 30 13.46 9.52 9.46
C GLY A 30 12.59 8.95 10.56
N GLY A 31 12.88 9.33 11.82
CA GLY A 31 12.05 8.98 12.97
C GLY A 31 12.08 7.54 13.43
N GLY A 32 13.07 6.75 12.98
CA GLY A 32 13.20 5.35 13.37
C GLY A 32 12.28 4.38 12.64
N PHE A 33 11.42 4.88 11.76
CA PHE A 33 10.57 4.04 10.92
C PHE A 33 11.32 3.62 9.66
N LYS A 34 11.14 2.37 9.25
CA LYS A 34 11.73 1.88 8.02
C LYS A 34 10.91 2.34 6.84
N GLN A 35 11.55 2.92 5.85
CA GLN A 35 11.10 3.09 4.47
C GLN A 35 9.79 3.87 4.25
N GLY A 36 9.17 4.39 5.30
CA GLY A 36 7.92 5.12 5.17
C GLY A 36 6.72 4.28 4.76
N ILE A 37 6.69 3.01 5.15
CA ILE A 37 5.57 2.09 4.87
C ILE A 37 4.85 1.80 6.18
N PHE A 38 3.54 2.05 6.19
CA PHE A 38 2.72 1.97 7.41
C PHE A 38 1.43 1.19 7.16
N THR A 39 0.89 0.59 8.22
CA THR A 39 -0.46 0.06 8.22
C THR A 39 -1.36 1.00 9.02
N TYR A 40 -2.60 1.17 8.53
CA TYR A 40 -3.69 1.93 9.13
C TYR A 40 -3.47 3.42 9.16
N ASP A 41 -2.37 3.89 9.70
CA ASP A 41 -2.17 5.31 9.92
C ASP A 41 -0.70 5.70 9.77
N ILE A 42 -0.47 6.92 9.26
CA ILE A 42 0.87 7.48 9.23
C ILE A 42 1.02 8.34 10.48
N PRO A 43 1.99 8.02 11.36
CA PRO A 43 2.10 8.74 12.63
C PRO A 43 2.29 10.24 12.46
N GLU A 44 1.51 11.02 13.20
CA GLU A 44 1.64 12.47 13.26
C GLU A 44 2.16 12.94 14.63
N LYS A 45 2.12 12.06 15.63
CA LYS A 45 2.61 12.33 16.99
C LYS A 45 3.45 11.15 17.49
N PRO A 46 4.47 11.35 18.29
CA PRO A 46 5.01 12.64 18.75
C PRO A 46 5.68 13.47 17.67
N THR A 47 6.01 12.85 16.53
CA THR A 47 6.60 13.51 15.36
C THR A 47 5.71 13.25 14.16
N ASN A 48 5.40 14.31 13.43
CA ASN A 48 4.61 14.18 12.20
C ASN A 48 5.45 13.54 11.11
N MET A 49 5.10 12.29 10.74
CA MET A 49 5.76 11.55 9.67
C MET A 49 5.15 11.82 8.29
N LYS A 50 4.00 12.49 8.25
CA LYS A 50 3.31 12.83 7.00
C LYS A 50 3.75 14.23 6.54
N LYS A 51 4.99 14.32 6.07
CA LYS A 51 5.60 15.56 5.64
C LYS A 51 6.11 15.44 4.22
N LYS A 52 6.04 16.54 3.47
CA LYS A 52 6.48 16.59 2.08
C LYS A 52 7.92 16.10 1.90
N GLU A 53 8.82 16.52 2.78
CA GLU A 53 10.24 16.15 2.68
C GLU A 53 10.51 14.67 2.98
N LEU A 54 9.56 13.94 3.56
CA LEU A 54 9.69 12.51 3.84
C LEU A 54 9.11 11.63 2.73
N ALA A 55 8.48 12.22 1.72
CA ALA A 55 7.90 11.47 0.61
C ALA A 55 8.99 10.80 -0.24
N PRO A 56 8.74 9.60 -0.80
CA PRO A 56 7.46 8.88 -0.76
C PRO A 56 7.20 8.18 0.57
N PHE A 57 5.92 8.07 0.92
CA PHE A 57 5.47 7.23 2.02
C PHE A 57 4.12 6.60 1.67
N LEU A 58 3.78 5.51 2.34
CA LEU A 58 2.71 4.62 1.93
C LEU A 58 1.92 4.11 3.14
N ARG A 59 0.61 3.98 2.97
CA ARG A 59 -0.29 3.47 4.00
C ARG A 59 -1.17 2.36 3.42
N ILE A 60 -1.33 1.29 4.18
CA ILE A 60 -2.15 0.14 3.79
C ILE A 60 -3.31 0.03 4.78
N ASN A 61 -4.54 -0.03 4.26
CA ASN A 61 -5.74 -0.21 5.08
C ASN A 61 -6.57 -1.37 4.54
N THR A 62 -7.31 -2.01 5.46
CA THR A 62 -8.33 -2.97 5.07
C THR A 62 -9.61 -2.23 4.67
N ILE A 63 -10.32 -2.73 3.66
CA ILE A 63 -11.59 -2.15 3.22
C ILE A 63 -12.70 -3.19 3.07
N TYR A 64 -12.38 -4.49 3.15
CA TYR A 64 -13.38 -5.55 2.97
C TYR A 64 -12.84 -6.87 3.49
N ASP A 65 -13.70 -7.62 4.18
CA ASP A 65 -13.39 -8.97 4.64
C ASP A 65 -14.71 -9.73 4.77
N ALA A 66 -14.90 -10.76 3.95
CA ALA A 66 -16.15 -11.50 3.92
C ALA A 66 -15.93 -12.96 3.50
N PRO A 67 -16.83 -13.86 3.96
CA PRO A 67 -16.82 -15.23 3.49
C PRO A 67 -17.02 -15.30 1.97
N SER A 68 -16.35 -16.23 1.33
CA SER A 68 -16.40 -16.43 -0.10
C SER A 68 -16.35 -17.91 -0.42
N ASN A 69 -16.91 -18.29 -1.58
CA ASN A 69 -16.87 -19.66 -2.08
C ASN A 69 -17.46 -20.69 -1.12
N TYR A 70 -18.78 -20.76 -1.10
CA TYR A 70 -19.51 -21.68 -0.24
C TYR A 70 -19.56 -23.10 -0.81
N ALA A 71 -19.45 -24.09 0.08
CA ALA A 71 -19.70 -25.49 -0.20
C ALA A 71 -20.53 -26.06 0.96
N ASP A 72 -21.64 -26.74 0.65
CA ASP A 72 -22.54 -27.36 1.66
C ASP A 72 -22.94 -26.36 2.75
N ASP A 73 -23.36 -25.16 2.35
CA ASP A 73 -23.78 -24.05 3.23
C ASP A 73 -22.69 -23.53 4.18
N SER A 74 -21.44 -23.96 3.98
CA SER A 74 -20.30 -23.46 4.73
C SER A 74 -19.33 -22.76 3.80
N TYR A 75 -18.76 -21.65 4.26
CA TYR A 75 -17.75 -20.98 3.47
C TYR A 75 -16.43 -21.77 3.50
N ILE A 76 -15.70 -21.76 2.37
CA ILE A 76 -14.42 -22.45 2.23
C ILE A 76 -13.23 -21.51 2.13
N GLY A 77 -13.48 -20.20 2.15
CA GLY A 77 -12.45 -19.19 2.13
C GLY A 77 -13.02 -17.83 2.41
N THR A 78 -12.14 -16.84 2.47
CA THR A 78 -12.53 -15.43 2.64
C THR A 78 -11.95 -14.58 1.52
N GLU A 79 -12.69 -13.55 1.14
CA GLU A 79 -12.17 -12.50 0.27
C GLU A 79 -11.80 -11.31 1.14
N GLN A 80 -10.57 -10.84 1.04
CA GLN A 80 -10.10 -9.63 1.71
C GLN A 80 -9.70 -8.61 0.67
N ARG A 81 -10.03 -7.34 0.91
CA ARG A 81 -9.63 -6.24 0.05
C ARG A 81 -8.88 -5.20 0.87
N ILE A 82 -7.85 -4.66 0.26
CA ILE A 82 -7.03 -3.62 0.87
C ILE A 82 -6.97 -2.41 -0.05
N VAL A 83 -6.73 -1.25 0.54
CA VAL A 83 -6.40 -0.04 -0.20
C VAL A 83 -4.98 0.38 0.17
N ILE A 84 -4.20 0.71 -0.85
CA ILE A 84 -2.87 1.29 -0.69
C ILE A 84 -2.95 2.74 -1.13
N ASN A 85 -2.63 3.63 -0.20
CA ASN A 85 -2.46 5.04 -0.47
C ASN A 85 -0.98 5.37 -0.38
N PHE A 86 -0.43 6.07 -1.37
CA PHE A 86 0.93 6.55 -1.24
C PHE A 86 1.06 7.96 -1.81
N TRP A 87 2.00 8.70 -1.26
CA TRP A 87 2.25 10.08 -1.61
C TRP A 87 3.62 10.19 -2.23
N CYS A 88 3.70 10.87 -3.37
CA CYS A 88 4.97 11.11 -4.07
C CYS A 88 4.93 12.48 -4.74
N GLN A 89 6.03 12.88 -5.37
CA GLN A 89 6.14 14.23 -5.90
C GLN A 89 5.69 14.36 -7.35
N THR A 90 5.90 13.34 -8.18
CA THR A 90 5.65 13.43 -9.62
C THR A 90 4.88 12.22 -10.16
N ALA A 91 4.26 12.40 -11.32
CA ALA A 91 3.55 11.32 -12.01
C ALA A 91 4.51 10.18 -12.42
N ALA A 92 5.74 10.52 -12.78
CA ALA A 92 6.75 9.50 -13.12
C ALA A 92 7.08 8.62 -11.91
N GLN A 93 7.18 9.22 -10.73
CA GLN A 93 7.35 8.45 -9.48
C GLN A 93 6.15 7.57 -9.21
N SER A 94 4.93 8.08 -9.41
CA SER A 94 3.69 7.30 -9.26
C SER A 94 3.72 6.05 -10.13
N GLU A 95 4.08 6.19 -11.40
CA GLU A 95 4.12 5.08 -12.35
C GLU A 95 5.11 4.00 -11.92
N ALA A 96 6.32 4.39 -11.56
CA ALA A 96 7.35 3.46 -11.12
C ALA A 96 6.97 2.72 -9.83
N ILE A 97 6.40 3.44 -8.87
CA ILE A 97 5.98 2.85 -7.59
C ILE A 97 4.83 1.88 -7.78
N VAL A 98 3.79 2.25 -8.56
CA VAL A 98 2.66 1.37 -8.85
C VAL A 98 3.13 0.10 -9.55
N LYS A 99 4.00 0.23 -10.54
CA LYS A 99 4.54 -0.92 -11.26
C LYS A 99 5.24 -1.90 -10.32
N ARG A 100 6.02 -1.39 -9.38
CA ARG A 100 6.71 -2.27 -8.43
C ARG A 100 5.75 -2.89 -7.42
N ILE A 101 4.81 -2.13 -6.89
CA ILE A 101 3.79 -2.67 -5.97
C ILE A 101 2.98 -3.77 -6.65
N ASP A 102 2.53 -3.55 -7.90
CA ASP A 102 1.80 -4.56 -8.66
C ASP A 102 2.61 -5.85 -8.81
N ALA A 103 3.88 -5.75 -9.14
CA ALA A 103 4.73 -6.92 -9.32
C ALA A 103 4.85 -7.73 -8.02
N ILE A 104 5.06 -7.05 -6.90
CA ILE A 104 5.21 -7.71 -5.59
C ILE A 104 3.92 -8.40 -5.18
N LEU A 105 2.79 -7.68 -5.23
CA LEU A 105 1.53 -8.17 -4.73
C LEU A 105 0.91 -9.21 -5.65
N THR A 106 1.05 -9.06 -6.96
CA THR A 106 0.56 -10.06 -7.92
C THR A 106 1.27 -11.40 -7.74
N GLU A 107 2.57 -11.39 -7.55
CA GLU A 107 3.32 -12.61 -7.28
C GLU A 107 2.84 -13.32 -6.02
N ALA A 108 2.38 -12.57 -5.03
CA ALA A 108 1.87 -13.11 -3.76
C ALA A 108 0.39 -13.50 -3.82
N GLY A 109 -0.28 -13.36 -4.96
CA GLY A 109 -1.68 -13.74 -5.13
C GLY A 109 -2.69 -12.61 -4.94
N PHE A 110 -2.25 -11.39 -4.72
CA PHE A 110 -3.14 -10.22 -4.71
C PHE A 110 -3.50 -9.84 -6.13
N GLU A 111 -4.73 -9.36 -6.32
CA GLU A 111 -5.21 -8.90 -7.63
C GLU A 111 -5.65 -7.44 -7.57
N TRP A 112 -5.16 -6.62 -8.49
CA TRP A 112 -5.75 -5.32 -8.73
C TRP A 112 -7.10 -5.54 -9.38
N TYR A 113 -8.19 -5.17 -8.70
CA TYR A 113 -9.51 -5.67 -9.08
C TYR A 113 -10.47 -4.59 -9.57
N THR A 114 -10.16 -3.34 -9.41
CA THR A 114 -11.08 -2.28 -9.76
C THR A 114 -10.37 -1.10 -10.39
N ALA A 115 -11.05 -0.47 -11.34
CA ALA A 115 -10.64 0.82 -11.84
C ALA A 115 -10.91 1.89 -10.78
N ASN A 116 -9.97 2.80 -10.64
CA ASN A 116 -10.16 3.97 -9.78
C ASN A 116 -10.58 5.15 -10.65
N GLU A 117 -11.69 5.78 -10.31
CA GLU A 117 -12.14 6.97 -11.04
C GLU A 117 -11.14 8.12 -10.88
N THR A 118 -10.51 8.19 -9.71
CA THR A 118 -9.45 9.16 -9.44
C THR A 118 -8.25 8.41 -8.87
N PRO A 119 -7.40 7.82 -9.74
CA PRO A 119 -6.28 7.00 -9.27
C PRO A 119 -5.20 7.81 -8.57
N ARG A 120 -5.10 9.09 -8.88
CA ARG A 120 -4.20 10.02 -8.19
C ARG A 120 -4.75 11.43 -8.27
N TYR A 121 -4.46 12.20 -7.24
CA TYR A 121 -4.84 13.61 -7.19
C TYR A 121 -3.84 14.38 -6.32
N LYS A 122 -3.85 15.71 -6.47
CA LYS A 122 -2.98 16.55 -5.66
C LYS A 122 -3.58 16.74 -4.27
N ASP A 123 -2.83 16.31 -3.26
CA ASP A 123 -3.18 16.57 -1.86
C ASP A 123 -2.63 17.96 -1.51
N ASN A 124 -3.51 18.96 -1.53
CA ASN A 124 -3.12 20.34 -1.35
C ASN A 124 -2.64 20.66 0.08
N ASP A 125 -3.03 19.84 1.05
CA ASP A 125 -2.62 20.05 2.45
C ASP A 125 -1.12 19.79 2.62
N ILE A 126 -0.55 18.92 1.80
CA ILE A 126 0.84 18.53 1.92
C ILE A 126 1.66 18.81 0.66
N GLY A 127 0.99 19.14 -0.45
CA GLY A 127 1.65 19.49 -1.70
C GLY A 127 2.26 18.31 -2.46
N LEU A 128 1.67 17.13 -2.30
CA LEU A 128 2.12 15.89 -2.94
C LEU A 128 0.99 15.29 -3.79
N LEU A 129 1.35 14.38 -4.70
CA LEU A 129 0.38 13.53 -5.36
C LEU A 129 0.02 12.38 -4.43
N MET A 130 -1.25 12.20 -4.14
CA MET A 130 -1.77 11.07 -3.40
C MET A 130 -2.33 10.05 -4.38
N ASN A 131 -1.90 8.81 -4.24
CA ASN A 131 -2.26 7.71 -5.12
C ASN A 131 -3.12 6.71 -4.38
N VAL A 132 -4.08 6.11 -5.10
CA VAL A 132 -5.00 5.11 -4.56
C VAL A 132 -4.92 3.87 -5.42
N ARG A 133 -4.68 2.71 -4.80
CA ARG A 133 -4.65 1.44 -5.49
C ARG A 133 -5.31 0.38 -4.63
N LYS A 134 -6.22 -0.41 -5.19
CA LYS A 134 -6.99 -1.40 -4.45
C LYS A 134 -6.69 -2.79 -4.95
N TYR A 135 -6.51 -3.72 -4.01
CA TYR A 135 -6.23 -5.13 -4.29
C TYR A 135 -7.17 -6.02 -3.52
N ARG A 136 -7.45 -7.20 -4.07
CA ARG A 136 -8.18 -8.24 -3.36
C ARG A 136 -7.30 -9.49 -3.24
N PHE A 137 -7.60 -10.27 -2.22
CA PHE A 137 -6.92 -11.51 -1.94
C PHE A 137 -7.94 -12.55 -1.49
N PHE A 138 -7.87 -13.74 -2.06
CA PHE A 138 -8.72 -14.87 -1.64
C PHE A 138 -7.90 -15.76 -0.74
N ASP A 139 -8.33 -15.87 0.53
CA ASP A 139 -7.71 -16.76 1.52
C ASP A 139 -8.57 -18.00 1.63
N TRP A 140 -8.03 -19.13 1.24
CA TRP A 140 -8.74 -20.40 1.19
C TRP A 140 -8.72 -21.15 2.52
N GLY A 141 -8.26 -20.53 3.61
CA GLY A 141 -8.31 -21.10 4.95
C GLY A 141 -7.21 -22.10 5.26
N ASN A 142 -6.15 -22.12 4.49
CA ASN A 142 -5.02 -23.04 4.69
C ASN A 142 -3.85 -22.38 5.41
#